data_75118bce3e98c968500534deca89c3b1
#
_entry.id   75118bce3e98c968500534deca89c3b1
#
_cell.length_a   1.000
_cell.length_b   1.000
_cell.length_c   1.000
_cell.angle_alpha   90.00
_cell.angle_beta   90.00
_cell.angle_gamma   90.00
#
_symmetry.space_group_name_H-M   'P 1'
#
loop_
_entity.id
_entity.type
_entity.pdbx_description
1 polymer ?
#
loop_
_entity_poly.entity_id
_entity_poly.type
_entity_poly.pdbx_seq_one_letter_code
_entity_poly.pdbx_strand_id
1 'polypeptide(L)'
;MERDEIAEIQKRIYSLVDEAYEDASITQSLWMNEVAKREVKRRQMKINGSEKTHYELRVEFSRYSFAVRWRQIYFKHINGKPTRMYKAVSQPGVNGYKRGCFNYASEWELELIMNCENQLHLIRKKLRQLGAMHKNLTLYSKEAGVDFTFIPIKDRVQVQQNSIHKFKARYE
;
A
#
# COMPACT_ATOMS: atom_id res chain seq x y z
N MET A 1 31.35 2.82 20.72
CA MET A 1 30.96 4.14 20.20
C MET A 1 30.35 3.99 18.79
N GLU A 2 31.11 3.60 17.82
CA GLU A 2 30.62 3.43 16.42
C GLU A 2 29.44 2.45 16.27
N ARG A 3 29.45 1.34 17.01
CA ARG A 3 28.34 0.38 17.04
C ARG A 3 27.03 0.99 17.54
N ASP A 4 27.11 1.82 18.58
CA ASP A 4 25.93 2.46 19.17
C ASP A 4 25.37 3.55 18.26
N GLU A 5 26.24 4.27 17.55
CA GLU A 5 25.86 5.28 16.56
C GLU A 5 25.14 4.64 15.36
N ILE A 6 25.67 3.55 14.82
CA ILE A 6 25.03 2.78 13.75
C ILE A 6 23.64 2.29 14.16
N ALA A 7 23.53 1.74 15.38
CA ALA A 7 22.26 1.26 15.92
C ALA A 7 21.22 2.39 16.08
N GLU A 8 21.66 3.56 16.52
CA GLU A 8 20.78 4.73 16.67
C GLU A 8 20.27 5.25 15.33
N ILE A 9 21.14 5.32 14.30
CA ILE A 9 20.75 5.72 12.95
C ILE A 9 19.77 4.69 12.36
N GLN A 10 20.04 3.38 12.52
CA GLN A 10 19.13 2.33 12.08
C GLN A 10 17.75 2.47 12.73
N LYS A 11 17.71 2.64 14.05
CA LYS A 11 16.46 2.85 14.80
C LYS A 11 15.68 4.05 14.26
N ARG A 12 16.36 5.14 13.94
CA ARG A 12 15.70 6.31 13.37
C ARG A 12 15.13 6.07 11.98
N ILE A 13 15.87 5.38 11.11
CA ILE A 13 15.37 4.98 9.78
C ILE A 13 14.11 4.11 9.94
N TYR A 14 14.14 3.13 10.84
CA TYR A 14 13.01 2.22 11.08
C TYR A 14 11.79 2.97 11.62
N SER A 15 11.98 3.88 12.57
CA SER A 15 10.89 4.73 13.08
C SER A 15 10.21 5.52 11.95
N LEU A 16 10.98 6.10 11.03
CA LEU A 16 10.44 6.83 9.89
C LEU A 16 9.72 5.94 8.86
N VAL A 17 10.16 4.69 8.70
CA VAL A 17 9.45 3.68 7.89
C VAL A 17 8.13 3.29 8.55
N ASP A 18 8.13 3.11 9.87
CA ASP A 18 6.94 2.71 10.64
C ASP A 18 5.89 3.84 10.63
N GLU A 19 6.29 5.10 10.78
CA GLU A 19 5.42 6.27 10.58
C GLU A 19 4.80 6.30 9.16
N ALA A 20 5.62 6.05 8.13
CA ALA A 20 5.13 5.98 6.75
C ALA A 20 4.13 4.83 6.53
N TYR A 21 4.29 3.71 7.25
CA TYR A 21 3.34 2.61 7.23
C TYR A 21 1.99 3.01 7.85
N GLU A 22 1.99 3.73 8.96
CA GLU A 22 0.76 4.25 9.56
C GLU A 22 0.01 5.17 8.60
N ASP A 23 0.70 6.10 7.95
CA ASP A 23 0.12 7.00 6.95
C ASP A 23 -0.48 6.23 5.76
N ALA A 24 0.24 5.22 5.26
CA ALA A 24 -0.24 4.35 4.19
C ALA A 24 -1.47 3.52 4.60
N SER A 25 -1.50 3.04 5.83
CA SER A 25 -2.61 2.27 6.40
C SER A 25 -3.87 3.13 6.56
N ILE A 26 -3.71 4.38 6.97
CA ILE A 26 -4.81 5.37 7.03
C ILE A 26 -5.37 5.61 5.62
N THR A 27 -4.51 5.86 4.64
CA THR A 27 -4.94 6.09 3.25
C THR A 27 -5.64 4.86 2.68
N GLN A 28 -5.13 3.65 2.94
CA GLN A 28 -5.77 2.41 2.54
C GLN A 28 -7.15 2.23 3.20
N SER A 29 -7.27 2.55 4.48
CA SER A 29 -8.53 2.46 5.22
C SER A 29 -9.57 3.44 4.68
N LEU A 30 -9.17 4.66 4.35
CA LEU A 30 -10.06 5.65 3.71
C LEU A 30 -10.56 5.15 2.36
N TRP A 31 -9.67 4.62 1.52
CA TRP A 31 -10.06 4.02 0.24
C TRP A 31 -11.04 2.86 0.42
N MET A 32 -10.74 1.91 1.32
CA MET A 32 -11.60 0.76 1.59
C MET A 32 -12.98 1.19 2.10
N ASN A 33 -13.02 2.20 2.98
CA ASN A 33 -14.26 2.73 3.54
C ASN A 33 -15.15 3.35 2.46
N GLU A 34 -14.60 4.18 1.58
CA GLU A 34 -15.36 4.80 0.48
C GLU A 34 -15.87 3.78 -0.53
N VAL A 35 -15.05 2.79 -0.89
CA VAL A 35 -15.47 1.67 -1.75
C VAL A 35 -16.59 0.88 -1.10
N ALA A 36 -16.44 0.52 0.18
CA ALA A 36 -17.44 -0.26 0.91
C ALA A 36 -18.79 0.47 1.00
N LYS A 37 -18.76 1.75 1.37
CA LYS A 37 -19.94 2.63 1.44
C LYS A 37 -20.68 2.69 0.11
N ARG A 38 -19.95 2.85 -0.98
CA ARG A 38 -20.54 2.94 -2.32
C ARG A 38 -21.12 1.61 -2.78
N GLU A 39 -20.43 0.51 -2.58
CA GLU A 39 -20.91 -0.82 -2.98
C GLU A 39 -22.16 -1.23 -2.19
N VAL A 40 -22.24 -0.93 -0.88
CA VAL A 40 -23.43 -1.21 -0.07
C VAL A 40 -24.61 -0.35 -0.52
N LYS A 41 -24.39 0.96 -0.72
CA LYS A 41 -25.43 1.88 -1.22
C LYS A 41 -26.02 1.41 -2.55
N ARG A 42 -25.19 0.97 -3.49
CA ARG A 42 -25.63 0.46 -4.80
C ARG A 42 -26.47 -0.81 -4.65
N ARG A 43 -26.07 -1.72 -3.78
CA ARG A 43 -26.82 -2.95 -3.49
C ARG A 43 -28.20 -2.62 -2.92
N GLN A 44 -28.29 -1.70 -1.97
CA GLN A 44 -29.54 -1.26 -1.36
C GLN A 44 -30.47 -0.58 -2.39
N MET A 45 -29.92 0.21 -3.30
CA MET A 45 -30.68 0.87 -4.38
C MET A 45 -31.03 -0.09 -5.53
N LYS A 46 -30.62 -1.35 -5.49
CA LYS A 46 -30.77 -2.35 -6.57
C LYS A 46 -30.25 -1.87 -7.93
N ILE A 47 -29.21 -1.05 -7.92
CA ILE A 47 -28.56 -0.57 -9.13
C ILE A 47 -27.72 -1.71 -9.69
N ASN A 48 -28.20 -2.31 -10.78
CA ASN A 48 -27.45 -3.26 -11.58
C ASN A 48 -26.60 -2.48 -12.60
N GLY A 49 -25.36 -2.88 -12.80
CA GLY A 49 -24.55 -2.39 -13.92
C GLY A 49 -23.13 -1.93 -13.59
N SER A 50 -22.60 -1.05 -14.40
CA SER A 50 -21.20 -0.77 -14.68
C SER A 50 -20.32 -0.21 -13.55
N GLU A 51 -20.87 0.23 -12.46
CA GLU A 51 -20.07 0.81 -11.37
C GLU A 51 -19.49 -0.27 -10.44
N LYS A 52 -18.67 -1.15 -10.96
CA LYS A 52 -17.89 -2.10 -10.16
C LYS A 52 -16.54 -1.48 -9.81
N THR A 53 -16.02 -1.86 -8.65
CA THR A 53 -14.64 -1.54 -8.28
C THR A 53 -13.68 -2.41 -9.08
N HIS A 54 -12.78 -1.78 -9.84
CA HIS A 54 -11.84 -2.46 -10.74
C HIS A 54 -10.44 -2.52 -10.19
N TYR A 55 -10.15 -1.77 -9.11
CA TYR A 55 -8.81 -1.69 -8.56
C TYR A 55 -8.82 -1.92 -7.06
N GLU A 56 -7.69 -2.35 -6.55
CA GLU A 56 -7.46 -2.58 -5.12
C GLU A 56 -6.12 -1.97 -4.72
N LEU A 57 -6.12 -1.23 -3.61
CA LEU A 57 -4.91 -0.71 -2.98
C LEU A 57 -4.34 -1.72 -2.00
N ARG A 58 -3.09 -2.13 -2.21
CA ARG A 58 -2.40 -3.09 -1.35
C ARG A 58 -1.18 -2.49 -0.69
N VAL A 59 -1.04 -2.77 0.59
CA VAL A 59 0.20 -2.56 1.35
C VAL A 59 0.88 -3.92 1.47
N GLU A 60 2.08 -4.03 0.95
CA GLU A 60 2.85 -5.28 0.87
C GLU A 60 4.13 -5.14 1.66
N PHE A 61 4.32 -5.97 2.67
CA PHE A 61 5.55 -5.97 3.46
C PHE A 61 6.72 -6.53 2.66
N SER A 62 7.84 -5.83 2.76
CA SER A 62 9.16 -6.34 2.44
C SER A 62 9.93 -6.58 3.76
N ARG A 63 11.23 -6.88 3.68
CA ARG A 63 12.01 -7.21 4.89
C ARG A 63 11.84 -6.18 6.02
N TYR A 64 12.44 -4.99 5.89
CA TYR A 64 12.40 -3.92 6.92
C TYR A 64 11.42 -2.78 6.58
N SER A 65 10.79 -2.84 5.41
CA SER A 65 9.96 -1.80 4.86
C SER A 65 8.69 -2.39 4.22
N PHE A 66 7.98 -1.61 3.42
CA PHE A 66 6.78 -2.02 2.71
C PHE A 66 6.69 -1.30 1.36
N ALA A 67 5.78 -1.78 0.53
CA ALA A 67 5.39 -1.13 -0.72
C ALA A 67 3.89 -0.91 -0.78
N VAL A 68 3.46 0.17 -1.42
CA VAL A 68 2.04 0.48 -1.67
C VAL A 68 1.79 0.42 -3.15
N ARG A 69 0.91 -0.52 -3.56
CA ARG A 69 0.68 -0.84 -4.96
C ARG A 69 -0.79 -0.96 -5.28
N TRP A 70 -1.15 -0.59 -6.50
CA TRP A 70 -2.46 -0.86 -7.06
C TRP A 70 -2.47 -2.19 -7.82
N ARG A 71 -3.57 -2.91 -7.67
CA ARG A 71 -3.87 -4.13 -8.44
C ARG A 71 -5.18 -3.94 -9.17
N GLN A 72 -5.23 -4.36 -10.42
CA GLN A 72 -6.46 -4.47 -11.18
C GLN A 72 -7.17 -5.76 -10.82
N ILE A 73 -8.46 -5.68 -10.57
CA ILE A 73 -9.34 -6.80 -10.33
C ILE A 73 -9.96 -7.22 -11.66
N TYR A 74 -9.93 -8.50 -11.97
CA TYR A 74 -10.63 -9.06 -13.12
C TYR A 74 -11.16 -10.46 -12.79
N PHE A 75 -12.08 -10.99 -13.59
CA PHE A 75 -12.67 -12.30 -13.38
C PHE A 75 -12.31 -13.22 -14.53
N LYS A 76 -11.91 -14.45 -14.21
CA LYS A 76 -11.77 -15.56 -15.16
C LYS A 76 -12.74 -16.65 -14.78
N HIS A 77 -13.28 -17.34 -15.78
CA HIS A 77 -14.02 -18.57 -15.54
C HIS A 77 -13.03 -19.73 -15.41
N ILE A 78 -12.97 -20.32 -14.23
CA ILE A 78 -12.17 -21.53 -13.95
C ILE A 78 -13.15 -22.63 -13.56
N ASN A 79 -13.15 -23.72 -14.32
CA ASN A 79 -14.11 -24.83 -14.14
C ASN A 79 -15.59 -24.36 -14.11
N GLY A 80 -15.95 -23.43 -15.00
CA GLY A 80 -17.29 -22.87 -15.11
C GLY A 80 -17.69 -21.86 -14.00
N LYS A 81 -16.80 -21.55 -13.05
CA LYS A 81 -17.06 -20.60 -11.98
C LYS A 81 -16.25 -19.30 -12.18
N PRO A 82 -16.89 -18.11 -12.01
CA PRO A 82 -16.18 -16.85 -12.06
C PRO A 82 -15.23 -16.74 -10.86
N THR A 83 -13.94 -16.73 -11.15
CA THR A 83 -12.88 -16.62 -10.14
C THR A 83 -12.25 -15.22 -10.19
N ARG A 84 -12.19 -14.55 -9.04
CA ARG A 84 -11.57 -13.23 -8.91
C ARG A 84 -10.05 -13.37 -9.00
N MET A 85 -9.46 -12.61 -9.91
CA MET A 85 -8.03 -12.56 -10.19
C MET A 85 -7.50 -11.15 -10.04
N TYR A 86 -6.19 -11.03 -9.85
CA TYR A 86 -5.51 -9.75 -9.67
C TYR A 86 -4.34 -9.63 -10.64
N LYS A 87 -4.15 -8.43 -11.14
CA LYS A 87 -2.98 -8.06 -11.94
C LYS A 87 -2.36 -6.79 -11.37
N ALA A 88 -1.05 -6.79 -11.19
CA ALA A 88 -0.35 -5.57 -10.78
C ALA A 88 -0.54 -4.46 -11.81
N VAL A 89 -0.85 -3.26 -11.36
CA VAL A 89 -0.84 -2.07 -12.20
C VAL A 89 0.60 -1.62 -12.35
N SER A 90 1.07 -1.44 -13.57
CA SER A 90 2.42 -0.95 -13.83
C SER A 90 2.55 0.50 -13.39
N GLN A 91 3.55 0.78 -12.55
CA GLN A 91 3.87 2.13 -12.09
C GLN A 91 4.83 2.77 -13.10
N PRO A 92 4.42 3.85 -13.79
CA PRO A 92 5.31 4.54 -14.72
C PRO A 92 6.30 5.41 -13.94
N GLY A 93 7.53 4.92 -13.79
CA GLY A 93 8.61 5.65 -13.13
C GLY A 93 8.50 5.73 -11.61
N VAL A 94 9.25 6.66 -11.03
CA VAL A 94 9.44 6.79 -9.57
C VAL A 94 8.40 7.65 -8.85
N ASN A 95 7.57 8.37 -9.59
CA ASN A 95 6.69 9.42 -9.04
C ASN A 95 5.23 8.97 -8.81
N GLY A 96 4.98 7.66 -8.77
CA GLY A 96 3.63 7.14 -8.52
C GLY A 96 2.83 6.84 -9.79
N TYR A 97 1.54 6.63 -9.62
CA TYR A 97 0.63 6.26 -10.68
C TYR A 97 -0.05 7.51 -11.27
N LYS A 98 -0.27 7.49 -12.59
CA LYS A 98 -1.00 8.52 -13.32
C LYS A 98 -2.41 8.03 -13.69
N ARG A 99 -3.31 8.94 -14.00
CA ARG A 99 -4.69 8.61 -14.43
C ARG A 99 -4.73 7.54 -15.53
N GLY A 100 -3.85 7.61 -16.51
CA GLY A 100 -3.74 6.65 -17.61
C GLY A 100 -3.35 5.22 -17.21
N CYS A 101 -2.96 4.97 -15.97
CA CYS A 101 -2.71 3.62 -15.45
C CYS A 101 -4.02 2.86 -15.11
N PHE A 102 -5.16 3.56 -15.04
CA PHE A 102 -6.43 3.07 -14.51
C PHE A 102 -7.54 3.09 -15.56
N ASN A 103 -7.30 2.51 -16.73
CA ASN A 103 -8.19 2.57 -17.90
C ASN A 103 -9.56 1.91 -17.70
N TYR A 104 -9.70 1.05 -16.69
CA TYR A 104 -10.97 0.37 -16.38
C TYR A 104 -11.73 1.03 -15.22
N ALA A 105 -11.16 2.05 -14.59
CA ALA A 105 -11.83 2.77 -13.51
C ALA A 105 -13.00 3.58 -14.06
N SER A 106 -14.14 3.52 -13.38
CA SER A 106 -15.20 4.49 -13.57
C SER A 106 -14.75 5.85 -13.02
N GLU A 107 -15.43 6.92 -13.38
CA GLU A 107 -15.03 8.28 -13.02
C GLU A 107 -14.87 8.46 -11.50
N TRP A 108 -15.85 8.01 -10.72
CA TRP A 108 -15.78 8.09 -9.25
C TRP A 108 -14.60 7.29 -8.66
N GLU A 109 -14.31 6.11 -9.23
CA GLU A 109 -13.21 5.27 -8.78
C GLU A 109 -11.87 5.93 -9.11
N LEU A 110 -11.76 6.50 -10.31
CA LEU A 110 -10.56 7.21 -10.73
C LEU A 110 -10.30 8.46 -9.88
N GLU A 111 -11.32 9.22 -9.52
CA GLU A 111 -11.19 10.36 -8.60
C GLU A 111 -10.72 9.90 -7.22
N LEU A 112 -11.31 8.84 -6.67
CA LEU A 112 -10.90 8.28 -5.39
C LEU A 112 -9.46 7.79 -5.42
N ILE A 113 -9.06 7.08 -6.49
CA ILE A 113 -7.68 6.61 -6.70
C ILE A 113 -6.72 7.81 -6.72
N MET A 114 -7.02 8.85 -7.49
CA MET A 114 -6.15 10.03 -7.61
C MET A 114 -6.05 10.82 -6.30
N ASN A 115 -7.13 10.89 -5.52
CA ASN A 115 -7.10 11.48 -4.19
C ASN A 115 -6.17 10.70 -3.24
N CYS A 116 -6.21 9.36 -3.28
CA CYS A 116 -5.26 8.53 -2.54
C CYS A 116 -3.83 8.75 -3.04
N GLU A 117 -3.62 8.84 -4.35
CA GLU A 117 -2.28 9.03 -4.95
C GLU A 117 -1.63 10.34 -4.53
N ASN A 118 -2.38 11.38 -4.23
CA ASN A 118 -1.84 12.64 -3.68
C ASN A 118 -1.05 12.43 -2.38
N GLN A 119 -1.41 11.44 -1.57
CA GLN A 119 -0.67 11.06 -0.36
C GLN A 119 0.35 9.94 -0.63
N LEU A 120 -0.06 8.93 -1.40
CA LEU A 120 0.76 7.74 -1.61
C LEU A 120 2.05 8.03 -2.38
N HIS A 121 2.07 9.00 -3.29
CA HIS A 121 3.31 9.35 -3.99
C HIS A 121 4.36 9.96 -3.05
N LEU A 122 3.92 10.73 -2.03
CA LEU A 122 4.81 11.28 -1.00
C LEU A 122 5.39 10.16 -0.13
N ILE A 123 4.54 9.22 0.27
CA ILE A 123 4.97 8.03 1.03
C ILE A 123 6.00 7.23 0.24
N ARG A 124 5.76 6.94 -1.04
CA ARG A 124 6.72 6.23 -1.90
C ARG A 124 8.03 6.99 -2.06
N LYS A 125 7.98 8.32 -2.19
CA LYS A 125 9.17 9.17 -2.24
C LYS A 125 9.97 9.05 -0.93
N LYS A 126 9.31 9.16 0.21
CA LYS A 126 9.92 8.97 1.55
C LYS A 126 10.56 7.60 1.69
N LEU A 127 9.84 6.52 1.34
CA LEU A 127 10.34 5.15 1.42
C LEU A 127 11.56 4.91 0.52
N ARG A 128 11.60 5.49 -0.67
CA ARG A 128 12.77 5.40 -1.57
C ARG A 128 13.99 6.05 -0.95
N GLN A 129 13.85 7.23 -0.35
CA GLN A 129 14.96 7.92 0.33
C GLN A 129 15.43 7.14 1.55
N LEU A 130 14.52 6.64 2.39
CA LEU A 130 14.85 5.80 3.55
C LEU A 130 15.51 4.50 3.14
N GLY A 131 15.09 3.91 2.01
CA GLY A 131 15.72 2.72 1.44
C GLY A 131 17.16 2.96 1.02
N ALA A 132 17.46 4.10 0.41
CA ALA A 132 18.83 4.49 0.06
C ALA A 132 19.70 4.70 1.32
N MET A 133 19.17 5.39 2.33
CA MET A 133 19.86 5.58 3.63
C MET A 133 20.15 4.24 4.31
N HIS A 134 19.17 3.35 4.37
CA HIS A 134 19.32 2.01 4.95
C HIS A 134 20.39 1.19 4.22
N LYS A 135 20.39 1.21 2.88
CA LYS A 135 21.41 0.54 2.07
C LYS A 135 22.82 1.07 2.39
N ASN A 136 23.00 2.39 2.42
CA ASN A 136 24.28 3.01 2.71
C ASN A 136 24.74 2.69 4.14
N LEU A 137 23.84 2.73 5.12
CA LEU A 137 24.16 2.35 6.51
C LEU A 137 24.59 0.88 6.62
N THR A 138 23.93 -0.02 5.89
CA THR A 138 24.29 -1.45 5.86
C THR A 138 25.68 -1.67 5.26
N LEU A 139 26.03 -0.95 4.19
CA LEU A 139 27.38 -1.01 3.60
C LEU A 139 28.43 -0.47 4.56
N TYR A 140 28.19 0.67 5.16
CA TYR A 140 29.10 1.27 6.14
C TYR A 140 29.31 0.35 7.35
N SER A 141 28.25 -0.23 7.91
CA SER A 141 28.33 -1.21 9.00
C SER A 141 29.21 -2.40 8.66
N LYS A 142 29.07 -2.92 7.43
CA LYS A 142 29.90 -4.02 6.93
C LYS A 142 31.38 -3.63 6.84
N GLU A 143 31.68 -2.44 6.33
CA GLU A 143 33.06 -1.94 6.22
C GLU A 143 33.68 -1.70 7.60
N ALA A 144 32.89 -1.22 8.56
CA ALA A 144 33.31 -1.03 9.95
C ALA A 144 33.41 -2.32 10.77
N GLY A 145 33.04 -3.47 10.19
CA GLY A 145 33.05 -4.78 10.89
C GLY A 145 32.02 -4.87 12.01
N VAL A 146 30.96 -4.09 11.95
CA VAL A 146 29.86 -4.07 12.92
C VAL A 146 28.70 -4.91 12.42
N ASP A 147 28.19 -5.82 13.23
CA ASP A 147 27.02 -6.62 12.90
C ASP A 147 25.76 -5.74 12.79
N PHE A 148 25.11 -5.83 11.66
CA PHE A 148 23.87 -5.11 11.37
C PHE A 148 22.67 -6.01 11.70
N THR A 149 22.03 -5.77 12.84
CA THR A 149 20.85 -6.53 13.24
C THR A 149 19.63 -6.06 12.46
N PHE A 150 19.06 -6.97 11.66
CA PHE A 150 17.88 -6.72 10.88
C PHE A 150 16.60 -7.00 11.68
N ILE A 151 15.67 -6.04 11.73
CA ILE A 151 14.37 -6.20 12.39
C ILE A 151 13.26 -6.06 11.32
N PRO A 152 12.48 -7.12 11.05
CA PRO A 152 11.36 -7.07 10.12
C PRO A 152 10.34 -6.01 10.51
N ILE A 153 9.74 -5.35 9.51
CA ILE A 153 8.69 -4.36 9.78
C ILE A 153 7.49 -4.98 10.51
N LYS A 154 7.15 -6.23 10.21
CA LYS A 154 6.04 -6.95 10.87
C LYS A 154 6.19 -7.06 12.38
N ASP A 155 7.42 -7.03 12.87
CA ASP A 155 7.73 -7.14 14.30
C ASP A 155 7.76 -5.78 14.99
N ARG A 156 7.71 -4.68 14.22
CA ARG A 156 7.78 -3.31 14.72
C ARG A 156 6.45 -2.57 14.69
N VAL A 157 5.56 -2.92 13.77
CA VAL A 157 4.27 -2.24 13.58
C VAL A 157 3.10 -3.13 13.94
N GLN A 158 2.00 -2.50 14.35
CA GLN A 158 0.72 -3.21 14.46
C GLN A 158 0.14 -3.40 13.06
N VAL A 159 0.18 -4.64 12.57
CA VAL A 159 -0.34 -4.99 11.24
C VAL A 159 -1.84 -4.74 11.18
N GLN A 160 -2.27 -3.81 10.34
CA GLN A 160 -3.67 -3.51 10.11
C GLN A 160 -4.32 -4.62 9.25
N GLN A 161 -5.27 -5.35 9.83
CA GLN A 161 -6.06 -6.36 9.12
C GLN A 161 -7.32 -5.74 8.51
N ASN A 162 -7.13 -4.71 7.69
CA ASN A 162 -8.22 -4.04 7.01
C ASN A 162 -8.71 -4.87 5.81
N SER A 163 -10.02 -4.93 5.63
CA SER A 163 -10.64 -5.49 4.44
C SER A 163 -11.92 -4.73 4.12
N ILE A 164 -12.23 -4.61 2.83
CA ILE A 164 -13.48 -3.97 2.37
C ILE A 164 -14.69 -4.62 3.04
N HIS A 165 -14.67 -5.94 3.26
CA HIS A 165 -15.75 -6.67 3.92
C HIS A 165 -15.99 -6.16 5.35
N LYS A 166 -14.95 -5.90 6.14
CA LYS A 166 -15.11 -5.32 7.49
C LYS A 166 -15.72 -3.92 7.46
N PHE A 167 -15.38 -3.13 6.43
CA PHE A 167 -15.96 -1.80 6.26
C PHE A 167 -17.43 -1.87 5.81
N LYS A 168 -17.80 -2.82 4.95
CA LYS A 168 -19.20 -3.01 4.52
C LYS A 168 -20.14 -3.26 5.69
N ALA A 169 -19.72 -4.05 6.67
CA ALA A 169 -20.52 -4.33 7.87
C ALA A 169 -20.91 -3.07 8.68
N ARG A 170 -20.27 -1.94 8.44
CA ARG A 170 -20.62 -0.64 9.07
C ARG A 170 -21.82 0.04 8.40
N TYR A 171 -22.17 -0.37 7.20
CA TYR A 171 -23.19 0.26 6.35
C TYR A 171 -24.38 -0.67 6.05
N GLU A 172 -24.28 -1.96 6.38
CA GLU A 172 -25.33 -2.98 6.29
C GLU A 172 -26.26 -2.93 7.52
#